data_88639318e7933780edc438b3cef63b7f
#
_entry.id   88639318e7933780edc438b3cef63b7f
#
_cell.length_a   1.000
_cell.length_b   1.000
_cell.length_c   1.000
_cell.angle_alpha   90.00
_cell.angle_beta   90.00
_cell.angle_gamma   90.00
#
_symmetry.space_group_name_H-M   'P 1'
#
loop_
_entity.id
_entity.type
_entity.pdbx_description
1 polymer ?
#
loop_
_entity_poly.entity_id
_entity_poly.type
_entity_poly.pdbx_seq_one_letter_code
_entity_poly.pdbx_strand_id
1 'polypeptide(L)'
;MGWLKPKTADAKKLAIDPPQPREGRHGIAIAVCVKDEARYIEEWVRFHRAVGIRHFYIYDNGSTDETLAILRDLLDADMLTIIPWAGRMKDAGTGTTLNGQVIVFAHAILNFGGAYRWMAFIDVDEFLLPKDGRTVEQALEAVGDFPNVSLPWHMFATSGHATPPGGPLTLNYTMRGADPMTSKEDVRNFKCIVDPCEVTEVSVHQFQTREFGDLTANDAGKRFTRRARKSPEFYSNRFLQLNHYYTKSREELMAKLARGWAYDTSPTKYRDKVLSIVKSIEEDVVEDRAMIDFIERNRIDLDQ
;
A
#
# COMPACT_ATOMS: atom_id res chain seq x y z
N MET A 1 28.12 -34.82 -12.77
CA MET A 1 27.72 -33.48 -13.22
C MET A 1 26.39 -33.15 -12.56
N GLY A 2 26.45 -32.40 -11.44
CA GLY A 2 25.25 -31.99 -10.74
C GLY A 2 24.61 -30.79 -11.46
N TRP A 3 23.41 -30.98 -11.96
CA TRP A 3 22.59 -29.92 -12.51
C TRP A 3 22.17 -29.02 -11.34
N LEU A 4 22.80 -27.86 -11.23
CA LEU A 4 22.29 -26.77 -10.39
C LEU A 4 20.93 -26.37 -10.95
N LYS A 5 19.84 -26.74 -10.24
CA LYS A 5 18.49 -26.20 -10.53
C LYS A 5 18.63 -24.68 -10.39
N PRO A 6 18.27 -23.89 -11.42
CA PRO A 6 18.27 -22.45 -11.27
C PRO A 6 17.32 -22.09 -10.12
N LYS A 7 17.77 -21.21 -9.20
CA LYS A 7 16.87 -20.58 -8.24
C LYS A 7 15.80 -19.85 -9.05
N THR A 8 14.59 -20.39 -9.07
CA THR A 8 13.45 -19.71 -9.67
C THR A 8 13.17 -18.46 -8.85
N ALA A 9 13.66 -17.32 -9.33
CA ALA A 9 13.31 -16.04 -8.73
C ALA A 9 11.84 -15.75 -9.07
N ASP A 10 11.05 -15.27 -8.09
CA ASP A 10 9.67 -14.86 -8.32
C ASP A 10 9.61 -13.80 -9.42
N ALA A 11 8.68 -13.93 -10.36
CA ALA A 11 8.40 -12.88 -11.32
C ALA A 11 7.76 -11.69 -10.57
N LYS A 12 8.53 -10.60 -10.47
CA LYS A 12 8.17 -9.41 -9.70
C LYS A 12 7.52 -8.31 -10.54
N LYS A 13 7.29 -8.59 -11.81
CA LYS A 13 6.76 -7.64 -12.79
C LYS A 13 5.90 -8.37 -13.83
N LEU A 14 4.83 -7.69 -14.27
CA LEU A 14 3.99 -8.12 -15.37
C LEU A 14 3.81 -6.96 -16.35
N ALA A 15 3.97 -7.24 -17.63
CA ALA A 15 3.55 -6.34 -18.70
C ALA A 15 2.06 -6.56 -18.96
N ILE A 16 1.32 -5.48 -19.20
CA ILE A 16 -0.11 -5.51 -19.50
C ILE A 16 -0.45 -4.52 -20.62
N ASP A 17 -1.53 -4.78 -21.32
CA ASP A 17 -2.18 -3.81 -22.18
C ASP A 17 -3.28 -3.11 -21.35
N PRO A 18 -3.14 -1.81 -21.05
CA PRO A 18 -4.08 -1.12 -20.16
C PRO A 18 -5.50 -1.07 -20.74
N PRO A 19 -6.53 -1.05 -19.87
CA PRO A 19 -7.90 -0.96 -20.32
C PRO A 19 -8.18 0.41 -20.96
N GLN A 20 -9.20 0.45 -21.84
CA GLN A 20 -9.68 1.72 -22.36
C GLN A 20 -10.43 2.50 -21.26
N PRO A 21 -10.27 3.83 -21.18
CA PRO A 21 -11.03 4.65 -20.25
C PRO A 21 -12.52 4.63 -20.61
N ARG A 22 -13.35 4.42 -19.60
CA ARG A 22 -14.81 4.54 -19.75
C ARG A 22 -15.21 6.01 -19.76
N GLU A 23 -16.26 6.34 -20.48
CA GLU A 23 -16.84 7.67 -20.47
C GLU A 23 -17.26 8.07 -19.04
N GLY A 24 -16.93 9.29 -18.63
CA GLY A 24 -17.26 9.82 -17.29
C GLY A 24 -16.46 9.20 -16.15
N ARG A 25 -15.35 8.46 -16.43
CA ARG A 25 -14.49 7.92 -15.34
C ARG A 25 -14.00 9.03 -14.43
N HIS A 26 -14.03 8.81 -13.14
CA HIS A 26 -13.60 9.78 -12.12
C HIS A 26 -13.31 9.10 -10.79
N GLY A 27 -12.73 9.87 -9.84
CA GLY A 27 -12.49 9.42 -8.49
C GLY A 27 -11.37 8.39 -8.37
N ILE A 28 -11.25 7.84 -7.16
CA ILE A 28 -10.18 6.92 -6.76
C ILE A 28 -10.77 5.61 -6.27
N ALA A 29 -10.22 4.48 -6.73
CA ALA A 29 -10.42 3.17 -6.12
C ALA A 29 -9.14 2.69 -5.43
N ILE A 30 -9.27 1.81 -4.42
CA ILE A 30 -8.16 1.06 -3.84
C ILE A 30 -8.27 -0.40 -4.24
N ALA A 31 -7.15 -1.03 -4.61
CA ALA A 31 -7.01 -2.48 -4.74
C ALA A 31 -6.02 -2.99 -3.70
N VAL A 32 -6.46 -3.91 -2.84
CA VAL A 32 -5.70 -4.40 -1.70
C VAL A 32 -5.84 -5.91 -1.51
N CYS A 33 -4.73 -6.57 -1.13
CA CYS A 33 -4.75 -7.95 -0.67
C CYS A 33 -4.98 -7.97 0.84
N VAL A 34 -5.93 -8.79 1.29
CA VAL A 34 -6.24 -8.92 2.71
C VAL A 34 -6.12 -10.37 3.18
N LYS A 35 -5.75 -10.55 4.44
CA LYS A 35 -5.83 -11.83 5.14
C LYS A 35 -5.81 -11.62 6.65
N ASP A 36 -6.91 -11.99 7.33
CA ASP A 36 -7.04 -11.94 8.79
C ASP A 36 -6.71 -10.53 9.35
N GLU A 37 -7.43 -9.50 8.86
CA GLU A 37 -7.25 -8.09 9.20
C GLU A 37 -8.42 -7.52 10.04
N ALA A 38 -9.26 -8.37 10.65
CA ALA A 38 -10.47 -7.96 11.37
C ALA A 38 -10.21 -6.85 12.41
N ARG A 39 -9.01 -6.81 13.01
CA ARG A 39 -8.67 -5.83 14.02
C ARG A 39 -8.60 -4.39 13.51
N TYR A 40 -8.17 -4.18 12.25
CA TYR A 40 -7.84 -2.85 11.74
C TYR A 40 -8.60 -2.46 10.48
N ILE A 41 -9.28 -3.41 9.84
CA ILE A 41 -9.95 -3.18 8.55
C ILE A 41 -11.08 -2.16 8.65
N GLU A 42 -11.78 -2.11 9.79
CA GLU A 42 -12.86 -1.17 10.03
C GLU A 42 -12.33 0.27 10.02
N GLU A 43 -11.34 0.58 10.85
CA GLU A 43 -10.68 1.89 10.90
C GLU A 43 -10.15 2.29 9.53
N TRP A 44 -9.47 1.36 8.86
CA TRP A 44 -8.87 1.59 7.55
C TRP A 44 -9.93 1.97 6.49
N VAL A 45 -11.04 1.27 6.46
CA VAL A 45 -12.15 1.55 5.54
C VAL A 45 -12.83 2.88 5.88
N ARG A 46 -13.16 3.11 7.15
CA ARG A 46 -13.80 4.36 7.60
C ARG A 46 -12.97 5.59 7.24
N PHE A 47 -11.67 5.53 7.53
CA PHE A 47 -10.74 6.60 7.18
C PHE A 47 -10.70 6.84 5.66
N HIS A 48 -10.49 5.80 4.86
CA HIS A 48 -10.36 5.95 3.42
C HIS A 48 -11.67 6.39 2.73
N ARG A 49 -12.84 5.99 3.26
CA ARG A 49 -14.13 6.58 2.85
C ARG A 49 -14.16 8.08 3.12
N ALA A 50 -13.79 8.49 4.33
CA ALA A 50 -13.81 9.89 4.74
C ALA A 50 -12.90 10.78 3.89
N VAL A 51 -11.78 10.24 3.39
CA VAL A 51 -10.87 10.96 2.47
C VAL A 51 -11.20 10.77 0.98
N GLY A 52 -12.36 10.20 0.66
CA GLY A 52 -12.94 10.23 -0.69
C GLY A 52 -12.64 9.01 -1.57
N ILE A 53 -12.22 7.88 -1.00
CA ILE A 53 -12.11 6.63 -1.76
C ILE A 53 -13.53 6.15 -2.13
N ARG A 54 -13.73 5.88 -3.42
CA ARG A 54 -15.05 5.56 -3.99
C ARG A 54 -15.34 4.07 -4.03
N HIS A 55 -14.30 3.23 -4.15
CA HIS A 55 -14.49 1.78 -4.26
C HIS A 55 -13.29 1.02 -3.70
N PHE A 56 -13.57 -0.10 -3.04
CA PHE A 56 -12.61 -1.01 -2.45
C PHE A 56 -12.66 -2.36 -3.17
N TYR A 57 -11.61 -2.70 -3.90
CA TYR A 57 -11.39 -4.01 -4.48
C TYR A 57 -10.55 -4.85 -3.52
N ILE A 58 -11.23 -5.70 -2.76
CA ILE A 58 -10.65 -6.53 -1.71
C ILE A 58 -10.32 -7.91 -2.27
N TYR A 59 -9.04 -8.20 -2.39
CA TYR A 59 -8.55 -9.52 -2.80
C TYR A 59 -8.27 -10.35 -1.56
N ASP A 60 -9.22 -11.20 -1.21
CA ASP A 60 -9.15 -12.03 0.00
C ASP A 60 -8.25 -13.25 -0.20
N ASN A 61 -7.14 -13.30 0.52
CA ASN A 61 -6.21 -14.43 0.51
C ASN A 61 -6.60 -15.53 1.53
N GLY A 62 -7.90 -15.78 1.69
CA GLY A 62 -8.45 -16.80 2.55
C GLY A 62 -8.46 -16.38 4.03
N SER A 63 -9.10 -15.27 4.35
CA SER A 63 -9.35 -14.84 5.72
C SER A 63 -10.25 -15.84 6.45
N THR A 64 -9.94 -16.09 7.71
CA THR A 64 -10.65 -17.01 8.61
C THR A 64 -11.26 -16.30 9.81
N ASP A 65 -10.97 -15.03 9.98
CA ASP A 65 -11.52 -14.15 11.00
C ASP A 65 -12.73 -13.34 10.48
N GLU A 66 -13.18 -12.34 11.22
CA GLU A 66 -14.34 -11.50 10.89
C GLU A 66 -14.07 -10.45 9.80
N THR A 67 -12.89 -10.43 9.15
CA THR A 67 -12.51 -9.41 8.15
C THR A 67 -13.58 -9.19 7.09
N LEU A 68 -14.09 -10.29 6.49
CA LEU A 68 -15.08 -10.18 5.41
C LEU A 68 -16.48 -9.82 5.90
N ALA A 69 -16.84 -10.19 7.13
CA ALA A 69 -18.09 -9.80 7.75
C ALA A 69 -18.11 -8.30 8.01
N ILE A 70 -17.07 -7.77 8.65
CA ILE A 70 -16.89 -6.34 8.91
C ILE A 70 -16.99 -5.52 7.61
N LEU A 71 -16.31 -5.92 6.55
CA LEU A 71 -16.34 -5.22 5.27
C LEU A 71 -17.77 -5.15 4.68
N ARG A 72 -18.54 -6.22 4.76
CA ARG A 72 -19.93 -6.26 4.25
C ARG A 72 -20.90 -5.43 5.08
N ASP A 73 -20.61 -5.30 6.38
CA ASP A 73 -21.44 -4.48 7.28
C ASP A 73 -21.15 -2.99 7.12
N LEU A 74 -19.92 -2.62 6.73
CA LEU A 74 -19.50 -1.23 6.59
C LEU A 74 -19.77 -0.61 5.22
N LEU A 75 -19.79 -1.41 4.17
CA LEU A 75 -19.77 -0.94 2.79
C LEU A 75 -20.92 -1.52 1.99
N ASP A 76 -21.62 -0.64 1.28
CA ASP A 76 -22.62 -1.02 0.30
C ASP A 76 -22.00 -1.69 -0.95
N ALA A 77 -22.79 -2.43 -1.69
CA ALA A 77 -22.35 -3.21 -2.85
C ALA A 77 -21.77 -2.35 -4.00
N ASP A 78 -22.10 -1.07 -4.04
CA ASP A 78 -21.57 -0.10 -5.00
C ASP A 78 -20.17 0.43 -4.60
N MET A 79 -19.74 0.21 -3.35
CA MET A 79 -18.44 0.60 -2.83
C MET A 79 -17.50 -0.57 -2.59
N LEU A 80 -17.98 -1.82 -2.63
CA LEU A 80 -17.22 -3.00 -2.24
C LEU A 80 -17.29 -4.11 -3.30
N THR A 81 -16.13 -4.59 -3.70
CA THR A 81 -16.01 -5.84 -4.47
C THR A 81 -15.02 -6.76 -3.78
N ILE A 82 -15.49 -7.91 -3.27
CA ILE A 82 -14.65 -8.93 -2.67
C ILE A 82 -14.35 -10.00 -3.72
N ILE A 83 -13.06 -10.25 -3.96
CA ILE A 83 -12.55 -11.22 -4.91
C ILE A 83 -11.80 -12.31 -4.13
N PRO A 84 -12.30 -13.56 -4.10
CA PRO A 84 -11.55 -14.68 -3.52
C PRO A 84 -10.23 -14.86 -4.27
N TRP A 85 -9.10 -14.81 -3.56
CA TRP A 85 -7.77 -14.83 -4.17
C TRP A 85 -6.78 -15.73 -3.42
N ALA A 86 -7.26 -16.82 -2.85
CA ALA A 86 -6.42 -17.80 -2.19
C ALA A 86 -5.75 -18.71 -3.24
N GLY A 87 -4.42 -18.63 -3.31
CA GLY A 87 -3.68 -19.54 -4.22
C GLY A 87 -2.41 -18.91 -4.78
N ARG A 88 -1.60 -19.77 -5.44
CA ARG A 88 -0.35 -19.35 -6.07
C ARG A 88 -0.38 -19.69 -7.54
N MET A 89 0.03 -18.73 -8.36
CA MET A 89 0.20 -18.92 -9.79
C MET A 89 1.68 -19.11 -10.13
N LYS A 90 1.94 -19.96 -11.13
CA LYS A 90 3.29 -20.21 -11.63
C LYS A 90 3.28 -20.08 -13.16
N ASP A 91 4.35 -19.57 -13.70
CA ASP A 91 4.61 -19.67 -15.13
C ASP A 91 4.78 -21.14 -15.52
N ALA A 92 4.00 -21.62 -16.47
CA ALA A 92 3.95 -23.03 -16.86
C ALA A 92 5.25 -23.49 -17.57
N GLY A 93 5.92 -22.58 -18.29
CA GLY A 93 7.14 -22.90 -19.02
C GLY A 93 8.38 -22.96 -18.15
N THR A 94 8.50 -22.04 -17.20
CA THR A 94 9.68 -21.89 -16.32
C THR A 94 9.49 -22.46 -14.92
N GLY A 95 8.24 -22.71 -14.49
CA GLY A 95 7.91 -23.07 -13.12
C GLY A 95 8.10 -21.91 -12.11
N THR A 96 8.40 -20.70 -12.59
CA THR A 96 8.63 -19.52 -11.74
C THR A 96 7.32 -19.11 -11.06
N THR A 97 7.35 -18.94 -9.75
CA THR A 97 6.21 -18.41 -9.00
C THR A 97 5.98 -16.94 -9.37
N LEU A 98 4.74 -16.59 -9.66
CA LEU A 98 4.35 -15.20 -9.89
C LEU A 98 4.04 -14.55 -8.54
N ASN A 99 4.49 -13.29 -8.36
CA ASN A 99 4.18 -12.55 -7.13
C ASN A 99 2.68 -12.26 -7.05
N GLY A 100 2.05 -12.68 -5.95
CA GLY A 100 0.59 -12.60 -5.77
C GLY A 100 0.06 -11.16 -5.83
N GLN A 101 0.74 -10.19 -5.20
CA GLN A 101 0.32 -8.78 -5.27
C GLN A 101 0.43 -8.21 -6.69
N VAL A 102 1.47 -8.58 -7.45
CA VAL A 102 1.63 -8.11 -8.84
C VAL A 102 0.49 -8.61 -9.71
N ILE A 103 0.06 -9.87 -9.53
CA ILE A 103 -1.10 -10.43 -10.26
C ILE A 103 -2.39 -9.72 -9.86
N VAL A 104 -2.59 -9.50 -8.56
CA VAL A 104 -3.76 -8.76 -8.03
C VAL A 104 -3.84 -7.37 -8.63
N PHE A 105 -2.74 -6.63 -8.65
CA PHE A 105 -2.70 -5.27 -9.18
C PHE A 105 -2.97 -5.25 -10.68
N ALA A 106 -2.37 -6.18 -11.44
CA ALA A 106 -2.65 -6.34 -12.86
C ALA A 106 -4.13 -6.68 -13.12
N HIS A 107 -4.68 -7.63 -12.36
CA HIS A 107 -6.10 -8.01 -12.47
C HIS A 107 -7.03 -6.83 -12.15
N ALA A 108 -6.76 -6.05 -11.10
CA ALA A 108 -7.55 -4.89 -10.73
C ALA A 108 -7.54 -3.82 -11.82
N ILE A 109 -6.36 -3.52 -12.37
CA ILE A 109 -6.21 -2.58 -13.49
C ILE A 109 -7.03 -3.03 -14.70
N LEU A 110 -6.82 -4.27 -15.15
CA LEU A 110 -7.42 -4.77 -16.37
C LEU A 110 -8.96 -4.86 -16.31
N ASN A 111 -9.51 -5.23 -15.16
CA ASN A 111 -10.95 -5.49 -15.05
C ASN A 111 -11.75 -4.27 -14.57
N PHE A 112 -11.15 -3.41 -13.75
CA PHE A 112 -11.87 -2.33 -13.08
C PHE A 112 -11.32 -0.94 -13.39
N GLY A 113 -10.06 -0.84 -13.82
CA GLY A 113 -9.34 0.42 -13.99
C GLY A 113 -10.02 1.41 -14.91
N GLY A 114 -10.68 0.95 -15.97
CA GLY A 114 -11.37 1.82 -16.92
C GLY A 114 -12.44 2.74 -16.32
N ALA A 115 -12.95 2.44 -15.11
CA ALA A 115 -14.01 3.21 -14.45
C ALA A 115 -13.49 4.39 -13.61
N TYR A 116 -12.19 4.43 -13.31
CA TYR A 116 -11.61 5.38 -12.36
C TYR A 116 -10.55 6.25 -13.01
N ARG A 117 -10.41 7.50 -12.52
CA ARG A 117 -9.28 8.36 -12.86
C ARG A 117 -7.99 7.87 -12.18
N TRP A 118 -8.12 7.38 -10.94
CA TRP A 118 -7.01 6.93 -10.14
C TRP A 118 -7.26 5.56 -9.50
N MET A 119 -6.22 4.77 -9.37
CA MET A 119 -6.23 3.55 -8.58
C MET A 119 -5.01 3.52 -7.66
N ALA A 120 -5.25 3.36 -6.36
CA ALA A 120 -4.22 3.26 -5.35
C ALA A 120 -3.96 1.80 -4.98
N PHE A 121 -2.69 1.46 -4.79
CA PHE A 121 -2.23 0.13 -4.44
C PHE A 121 -1.48 0.20 -3.11
N ILE A 122 -2.21 0.00 -2.02
CA ILE A 122 -1.73 0.10 -0.64
C ILE A 122 -2.13 -1.14 0.17
N ASP A 123 -1.50 -1.34 1.33
CA ASP A 123 -1.82 -2.42 2.27
C ASP A 123 -2.75 -1.92 3.40
N VAL A 124 -3.35 -2.82 4.20
CA VAL A 124 -4.32 -2.45 5.27
C VAL A 124 -3.65 -1.70 6.43
N ASP A 125 -2.34 -1.77 6.56
CA ASP A 125 -1.55 -1.00 7.52
C ASP A 125 -0.99 0.31 6.95
N GLU A 126 -1.48 0.75 5.77
CA GLU A 126 -1.08 1.98 5.10
C GLU A 126 -2.26 2.94 4.94
N PHE A 127 -2.04 4.23 5.24
CA PHE A 127 -3.07 5.27 5.22
C PHE A 127 -2.65 6.44 4.36
N LEU A 128 -3.52 6.83 3.41
CA LEU A 128 -3.34 8.00 2.54
C LEU A 128 -3.85 9.27 3.25
N LEU A 129 -2.96 10.04 3.85
CA LEU A 129 -3.30 11.25 4.60
C LEU A 129 -3.21 12.51 3.74
N PRO A 130 -4.33 13.14 3.33
CA PRO A 130 -4.32 14.45 2.69
C PRO A 130 -3.86 15.53 3.66
N LYS A 131 -3.02 16.48 3.20
CA LYS A 131 -2.47 17.54 4.05
C LYS A 131 -3.26 18.85 3.92
N ASP A 132 -3.49 19.31 2.71
CA ASP A 132 -4.14 20.59 2.43
C ASP A 132 -5.58 20.45 1.93
N GLY A 133 -5.98 19.27 1.45
CA GLY A 133 -7.33 18.95 0.99
C GLY A 133 -8.10 18.08 1.99
N ARG A 134 -9.41 17.96 1.77
CA ARG A 134 -10.25 17.02 2.51
C ARG A 134 -10.27 15.63 1.90
N THR A 135 -9.83 15.48 0.64
CA THR A 135 -9.84 14.22 -0.09
C THR A 135 -8.49 13.94 -0.73
N VAL A 136 -8.22 12.65 -0.99
CA VAL A 136 -7.03 12.23 -1.74
C VAL A 136 -7.05 12.77 -3.17
N GLU A 137 -8.22 12.85 -3.80
CA GLU A 137 -8.38 13.41 -5.15
C GLU A 137 -7.97 14.87 -5.20
N GLN A 138 -8.39 15.69 -4.23
CA GLN A 138 -7.97 17.09 -4.10
C GLN A 138 -6.46 17.22 -3.89
N ALA A 139 -5.87 16.32 -3.08
CA ALA A 139 -4.42 16.30 -2.89
C ALA A 139 -3.65 15.97 -4.18
N LEU A 140 -4.25 15.20 -5.09
CA LEU A 140 -3.66 14.84 -6.38
C LEU A 140 -3.80 15.92 -7.47
N GLU A 141 -4.59 16.98 -7.26
CA GLU A 141 -4.70 18.08 -8.22
C GLU A 141 -3.36 18.73 -8.54
N ALA A 142 -2.44 18.77 -7.58
CA ALA A 142 -1.07 19.27 -7.77
C ALA A 142 -0.25 18.46 -8.79
N VAL A 143 -0.62 17.23 -9.04
CA VAL A 143 0.04 16.32 -10.01
C VAL A 143 -0.47 16.56 -11.43
N GLY A 144 -1.67 17.13 -11.59
CA GLY A 144 -2.34 17.33 -12.88
C GLY A 144 -2.66 16.02 -13.58
N ASP A 145 -2.43 15.98 -14.89
CA ASP A 145 -2.74 14.79 -15.71
C ASP A 145 -1.65 13.71 -15.70
N PHE A 146 -0.57 13.90 -14.94
CA PHE A 146 0.52 12.93 -14.92
C PHE A 146 0.09 11.62 -14.26
N PRO A 147 0.27 10.45 -14.92
CA PRO A 147 -0.48 9.23 -14.60
C PRO A 147 0.12 8.35 -13.49
N ASN A 148 1.24 8.74 -12.87
CA ASN A 148 1.96 7.86 -11.94
C ASN A 148 2.55 8.64 -10.78
N VAL A 149 2.01 8.43 -9.58
CA VAL A 149 2.44 9.09 -8.35
C VAL A 149 3.05 8.04 -7.42
N SER A 150 4.23 8.31 -6.88
CA SER A 150 4.86 7.49 -5.85
C SER A 150 4.93 8.26 -4.54
N LEU A 151 4.49 7.61 -3.46
CA LEU A 151 4.52 8.16 -2.12
C LEU A 151 5.50 7.36 -1.27
N PRO A 152 6.51 8.01 -0.65
CA PRO A 152 7.42 7.32 0.26
C PRO A 152 6.70 6.93 1.55
N TRP A 153 7.08 5.81 2.13
CA TRP A 153 6.57 5.37 3.42
C TRP A 153 7.04 6.27 4.56
N HIS A 154 6.10 6.73 5.37
CA HIS A 154 6.36 7.22 6.71
C HIS A 154 6.16 6.05 7.67
N MET A 155 7.28 5.44 8.10
CA MET A 155 7.29 4.18 8.83
C MET A 155 7.05 4.40 10.32
N PHE A 156 5.86 4.03 10.81
CA PHE A 156 5.52 4.15 12.23
C PHE A 156 6.10 3.00 13.05
N ALA A 157 6.64 3.36 14.20
CA ALA A 157 7.27 2.49 15.19
C ALA A 157 6.25 1.95 16.20
N THR A 158 6.73 1.25 17.24
CA THR A 158 5.87 0.70 18.30
C THR A 158 5.20 1.77 19.17
N SER A 159 5.65 3.00 19.15
CA SER A 159 5.23 4.07 20.09
C SER A 159 5.29 3.65 21.56
N GLY A 160 6.16 2.68 21.89
CA GLY A 160 6.33 2.15 23.25
C GLY A 160 5.33 1.05 23.66
N HIS A 161 4.38 0.68 22.79
CA HIS A 161 3.38 -0.33 23.10
C HIS A 161 3.97 -1.76 23.10
N ALA A 162 3.87 -2.43 24.28
CA ALA A 162 4.23 -3.84 24.40
C ALA A 162 3.15 -4.75 23.82
N THR A 163 1.88 -4.43 24.11
CA THR A 163 0.68 -5.12 23.62
C THR A 163 -0.17 -4.17 22.79
N PRO A 164 -1.07 -4.66 21.92
CA PRO A 164 -1.95 -3.79 21.16
C PRO A 164 -2.83 -2.94 22.07
N PRO A 165 -2.78 -1.61 21.98
CA PRO A 165 -3.68 -0.74 22.75
C PRO A 165 -5.13 -0.89 22.29
N GLY A 166 -6.08 -0.45 23.12
CA GLY A 166 -7.47 -0.31 22.70
C GLY A 166 -7.68 0.90 21.80
N GLY A 167 -8.75 0.89 21.00
CA GLY A 167 -9.11 1.96 20.07
C GLY A 167 -8.30 1.99 18.78
N PRO A 168 -8.44 3.07 17.98
CA PRO A 168 -7.89 3.17 16.64
C PRO A 168 -6.35 3.11 16.59
N LEU A 169 -5.84 2.43 15.57
CA LEU A 169 -4.40 2.32 15.27
C LEU A 169 -3.77 3.71 15.11
N THR A 170 -4.39 4.56 14.32
CA THR A 170 -3.87 5.88 13.96
C THR A 170 -3.77 6.86 15.11
N LEU A 171 -4.59 6.68 16.16
CA LEU A 171 -4.56 7.50 17.36
C LEU A 171 -3.51 7.02 18.38
N ASN A 172 -3.14 5.75 18.35
CA ASN A 172 -2.24 5.14 19.31
C ASN A 172 -0.77 5.14 18.87
N TYR A 173 -0.50 5.06 17.59
CA TYR A 173 0.87 4.96 17.07
C TYR A 173 1.28 6.29 16.43
N THR A 174 1.97 7.15 17.20
CA THR A 174 2.38 8.51 16.78
C THR A 174 3.88 8.65 16.54
N MET A 175 4.70 7.69 16.98
CA MET A 175 6.14 7.75 16.76
C MET A 175 6.52 7.09 15.43
N ARG A 176 7.25 7.78 14.57
CA ARG A 176 7.74 7.23 13.28
C ARG A 176 9.22 7.52 13.06
N GLY A 177 9.85 6.78 12.18
CA GLY A 177 11.21 7.10 11.73
C GLY A 177 11.29 8.53 11.18
N ALA A 178 12.32 9.26 11.57
CA ALA A 178 12.46 10.68 11.26
C ALA A 178 12.61 10.94 9.75
N ASP A 179 13.37 10.11 9.04
CA ASP A 179 13.68 10.28 7.61
C ASP A 179 12.98 9.22 6.72
N PRO A 180 11.88 9.58 6.02
CA PRO A 180 11.22 8.71 5.06
C PRO A 180 12.09 8.35 3.84
N MET A 181 13.14 9.13 3.58
CA MET A 181 14.07 8.93 2.47
C MET A 181 15.41 8.33 2.89
N THR A 182 15.48 7.76 4.08
CA THR A 182 16.68 7.11 4.61
C THR A 182 17.38 6.25 3.56
N SER A 183 18.71 6.22 3.58
CA SER A 183 19.51 5.37 2.68
C SER A 183 19.43 3.88 3.05
N LYS A 184 18.86 3.53 4.22
CA LYS A 184 18.72 2.15 4.66
C LYS A 184 17.77 1.41 3.72
N GLU A 185 18.30 0.38 3.05
CA GLU A 185 17.49 -0.48 2.18
C GLU A 185 16.36 -1.15 2.98
N ASP A 186 15.27 -1.45 2.32
CA ASP A 186 14.06 -2.05 2.87
C ASP A 186 13.22 -1.14 3.82
N VAL A 187 13.78 -0.07 4.39
CA VAL A 187 13.03 0.94 5.16
C VAL A 187 12.42 1.97 4.20
N ARG A 188 13.24 2.51 3.28
CA ARG A 188 12.76 3.39 2.22
C ARG A 188 12.09 2.59 1.12
N ASN A 189 10.79 2.71 1.01
CA ASN A 189 10.03 2.15 -0.10
C ASN A 189 8.85 3.07 -0.44
N PHE A 190 8.07 2.69 -1.45
CA PHE A 190 7.02 3.54 -2.02
C PHE A 190 5.77 2.71 -2.29
N LYS A 191 4.61 3.36 -2.23
CA LYS A 191 3.38 2.88 -2.89
C LYS A 191 2.96 3.87 -3.96
N CYS A 192 2.12 3.39 -4.86
CA CYS A 192 1.77 4.17 -6.05
C CYS A 192 0.26 4.39 -6.15
N ILE A 193 -0.08 5.57 -6.68
CA ILE A 193 -1.41 5.89 -7.20
C ILE A 193 -1.23 6.17 -8.69
N VAL A 194 -1.99 5.48 -9.52
CA VAL A 194 -1.80 5.55 -10.98
C VAL A 194 -3.11 5.82 -11.71
N ASP A 195 -3.02 6.39 -12.90
CA ASP A 195 -4.07 6.25 -13.90
C ASP A 195 -4.03 4.83 -14.47
N PRO A 196 -4.99 3.97 -14.15
CA PRO A 196 -4.95 2.57 -14.56
C PRO A 196 -5.03 2.37 -16.07
N CYS A 197 -5.57 3.34 -16.82
CA CYS A 197 -5.66 3.29 -18.29
C CYS A 197 -4.34 3.61 -19.00
N GLU A 198 -3.32 4.02 -18.26
CA GLU A 198 -2.00 4.32 -18.80
C GLU A 198 -0.93 3.27 -18.42
N VAL A 199 -1.23 2.33 -17.51
CA VAL A 199 -0.25 1.37 -16.98
C VAL A 199 0.09 0.29 -17.97
N THR A 200 1.39 0.13 -18.29
CA THR A 200 1.93 -0.92 -19.18
C THR A 200 2.80 -1.96 -18.48
N GLU A 201 3.35 -1.65 -17.29
CA GLU A 201 4.07 -2.61 -16.44
C GLU A 201 3.65 -2.44 -14.99
N VAL A 202 3.33 -3.55 -14.34
CA VAL A 202 2.91 -3.63 -12.93
C VAL A 202 4.00 -4.25 -12.08
N SER A 203 4.30 -3.64 -10.93
CA SER A 203 5.11 -4.21 -9.86
C SER A 203 4.54 -3.73 -8.52
N VAL A 204 4.95 -4.34 -7.39
CA VAL A 204 4.41 -4.01 -6.05
C VAL A 204 4.63 -2.54 -5.68
N HIS A 205 5.77 -1.96 -6.03
CA HIS A 205 6.18 -0.63 -5.59
C HIS A 205 6.40 0.37 -6.72
N GLN A 206 6.01 0.02 -7.95
CA GLN A 206 6.27 0.86 -9.13
C GLN A 206 5.46 0.39 -10.32
N PHE A 207 5.16 1.33 -11.21
CA PHE A 207 4.45 1.10 -12.45
C PHE A 207 5.21 1.79 -13.59
N GLN A 208 5.04 1.27 -14.81
CA GLN A 208 5.36 2.02 -16.01
C GLN A 208 4.07 2.42 -16.72
N THR A 209 4.12 3.56 -17.40
CA THR A 209 2.99 4.11 -18.13
C THR A 209 3.35 4.28 -19.60
N ARG A 210 2.33 4.27 -20.47
CA ARG A 210 2.47 4.26 -21.91
C ARG A 210 3.33 5.42 -22.44
N GLU A 211 3.01 6.65 -22.00
CA GLU A 211 3.69 7.84 -22.50
C GLU A 211 4.99 8.14 -21.72
N PHE A 212 5.01 7.89 -20.42
CA PHE A 212 6.09 8.36 -19.55
C PHE A 212 7.03 7.26 -19.06
N GLY A 213 6.85 6.00 -19.49
CA GLY A 213 7.71 4.89 -19.08
C GLY A 213 7.83 4.75 -17.57
N ASP A 214 9.06 4.78 -17.04
CA ASP A 214 9.35 4.62 -15.61
C ASP A 214 9.32 5.93 -14.80
N LEU A 215 8.88 7.04 -15.41
CA LEU A 215 8.74 8.30 -14.69
C LEU A 215 7.61 8.21 -13.67
N THR A 216 7.83 8.84 -12.53
CA THR A 216 6.85 8.99 -11.45
C THR A 216 6.93 10.38 -10.86
N ALA A 217 5.82 10.94 -10.43
CA ALA A 217 5.77 12.19 -9.70
C ALA A 217 5.75 11.95 -8.18
N ASN A 218 6.21 12.92 -7.41
CA ASN A 218 5.86 13.03 -6.00
C ASN A 218 4.48 13.71 -5.85
N ASP A 219 3.99 13.85 -4.63
CA ASP A 219 2.70 14.46 -4.31
C ASP A 219 2.58 15.95 -4.73
N ALA A 220 3.72 16.63 -4.94
CA ALA A 220 3.78 18.02 -5.44
C ALA A 220 3.95 18.12 -6.97
N GLY A 221 3.83 17.01 -7.71
CA GLY A 221 3.92 16.97 -9.17
C GLY A 221 5.32 17.00 -9.75
N LYS A 222 6.39 17.00 -8.92
CA LYS A 222 7.77 16.95 -9.41
C LYS A 222 8.12 15.55 -9.91
N ARG A 223 8.58 15.43 -11.16
CA ARG A 223 8.78 14.18 -11.87
C ARG A 223 10.22 13.66 -11.75
N PHE A 224 10.37 12.34 -11.57
CA PHE A 224 11.65 11.66 -11.44
C PHE A 224 11.58 10.30 -12.15
N THR A 225 12.74 9.79 -12.60
CA THR A 225 12.82 8.39 -12.99
C THR A 225 12.68 7.48 -11.77
N ARG A 226 12.32 6.24 -11.98
CA ARG A 226 12.29 5.20 -10.94
C ARG A 226 13.56 5.18 -10.07
N ARG A 227 14.74 5.36 -10.68
CA ARG A 227 16.01 5.37 -9.96
C ARG A 227 16.18 6.65 -9.15
N ALA A 228 15.90 7.80 -9.77
CA ALA A 228 16.07 9.12 -9.17
C ALA A 228 15.09 9.39 -8.03
N ARG A 229 13.87 8.77 -8.01
CA ARG A 229 12.94 8.91 -6.88
C ARG A 229 13.49 8.43 -5.54
N LYS A 230 14.62 7.70 -5.55
CA LYS A 230 15.29 7.28 -4.31
C LYS A 230 16.17 8.36 -3.70
N SER A 231 16.35 9.50 -4.36
CA SER A 231 17.12 10.61 -3.81
C SER A 231 16.27 11.47 -2.85
N PRO A 232 16.89 12.16 -1.89
CA PRO A 232 16.18 13.05 -0.96
C PRO A 232 15.37 14.14 -1.65
N GLU A 233 15.79 14.59 -2.85
CA GLU A 233 15.12 15.63 -3.63
C GLU A 233 13.74 15.20 -4.16
N PHE A 234 13.45 13.90 -4.13
CA PHE A 234 12.12 13.38 -4.45
C PHE A 234 11.12 13.65 -3.32
N TYR A 235 11.60 13.74 -2.07
CA TYR A 235 10.72 13.84 -0.93
C TYR A 235 9.82 15.06 -1.00
N SER A 236 8.55 14.80 -0.81
CA SER A 236 7.51 15.77 -0.51
C SER A 236 6.39 15.06 0.25
N ASN A 237 5.77 15.74 1.17
CA ASN A 237 4.53 15.37 1.84
C ASN A 237 3.65 16.62 1.98
N ARG A 238 3.71 17.49 0.98
CA ARG A 238 3.02 18.78 1.01
C ARG A 238 1.51 18.61 0.92
N PHE A 239 1.05 17.73 0.02
CA PHE A 239 -0.35 17.53 -0.26
C PHE A 239 -0.85 16.15 0.20
N LEU A 240 0.00 15.12 0.13
CA LEU A 240 -0.37 13.75 0.44
C LEU A 240 0.78 13.01 1.14
N GLN A 241 0.50 12.42 2.30
CA GLN A 241 1.43 11.61 3.06
C GLN A 241 0.95 10.16 3.11
N LEU A 242 1.86 9.20 2.98
CA LEU A 242 1.57 7.79 3.15
C LEU A 242 2.12 7.31 4.48
N ASN A 243 1.23 7.07 5.45
CA ASN A 243 1.59 6.49 6.74
C ASN A 243 1.59 4.98 6.66
N HIS A 244 2.65 4.33 7.13
CA HIS A 244 2.75 2.89 7.18
C HIS A 244 2.98 2.42 8.62
N TYR A 245 1.97 1.84 9.23
CA TYR A 245 2.00 1.32 10.61
C TYR A 245 2.62 -0.09 10.63
N TYR A 246 3.87 -0.16 10.18
CA TYR A 246 4.59 -1.41 9.89
C TYR A 246 4.83 -2.28 11.10
N THR A 247 5.23 -1.64 12.22
CA THR A 247 5.70 -2.36 13.41
C THR A 247 4.53 -2.75 14.31
N LYS A 248 3.58 -1.81 14.55
CA LYS A 248 2.50 -1.93 15.54
C LYS A 248 3.08 -2.22 16.93
N SER A 249 2.39 -2.96 17.81
CA SER A 249 2.94 -3.35 19.12
C SER A 249 4.03 -4.43 18.99
N ARG A 250 4.81 -4.62 20.06
CA ARG A 250 5.82 -5.69 20.09
C ARG A 250 5.19 -7.09 19.97
N GLU A 251 4.04 -7.30 20.59
CA GLU A 251 3.29 -8.55 20.49
C GLU A 251 2.86 -8.85 19.06
N GLU A 252 2.29 -7.85 18.35
CA GLU A 252 1.90 -8.00 16.93
C GLU A 252 3.09 -8.22 16.01
N LEU A 253 4.21 -7.54 16.27
CA LEU A 253 5.46 -7.79 15.57
C LEU A 253 5.90 -9.25 15.74
N MET A 254 5.85 -9.79 16.96
CA MET A 254 6.23 -11.18 17.21
C MET A 254 5.26 -12.15 16.53
N ALA A 255 3.96 -11.85 16.51
CA ALA A 255 2.96 -12.64 15.77
C ALA A 255 3.22 -12.61 14.25
N LYS A 256 3.56 -11.44 13.68
CA LYS A 256 3.97 -11.27 12.27
C LYS A 256 5.18 -12.14 11.94
N LEU A 257 6.19 -12.14 12.81
CA LEU A 257 7.40 -12.96 12.64
C LEU A 257 7.11 -14.46 12.73
N ALA A 258 6.19 -14.88 13.61
CA ALA A 258 5.78 -16.28 13.77
C ALA A 258 4.99 -16.80 12.56
N ARG A 259 4.13 -15.98 11.95
CA ARG A 259 3.41 -16.34 10.71
C ARG A 259 4.35 -16.54 9.53
N GLY A 260 5.48 -15.84 9.51
CA GLY A 260 6.41 -15.83 8.39
C GLY A 260 5.85 -15.17 7.13
N TRP A 261 6.60 -15.25 6.06
CA TRP A 261 6.15 -14.79 4.74
C TRP A 261 5.89 -15.99 3.82
N ALA A 262 4.72 -16.02 3.20
CA ALA A 262 4.27 -17.17 2.40
C ALA A 262 5.18 -17.54 1.21
N TYR A 263 6.05 -16.62 0.78
CA TYR A 263 6.96 -16.79 -0.35
C TYR A 263 8.42 -17.01 0.07
N ASP A 264 8.74 -16.96 1.37
CA ASP A 264 10.13 -17.10 1.82
C ASP A 264 10.49 -18.58 2.05
N THR A 265 11.60 -18.98 1.46
CA THR A 265 12.18 -20.30 1.66
C THR A 265 13.09 -20.38 2.90
N SER A 266 13.30 -19.25 3.60
CA SER A 266 14.16 -19.15 4.78
C SER A 266 13.52 -18.29 5.88
N PRO A 267 12.77 -18.88 6.82
CA PRO A 267 12.13 -18.17 7.93
C PRO A 267 13.12 -17.30 8.73
N THR A 268 14.35 -17.74 8.91
CA THR A 268 15.39 -17.00 9.63
C THR A 268 15.75 -15.70 8.91
N LYS A 269 15.97 -15.76 7.59
CA LYS A 269 16.31 -14.55 6.80
C LYS A 269 15.18 -13.52 6.83
N TYR A 270 13.94 -13.97 6.73
CA TYR A 270 12.78 -13.10 6.85
C TYR A 270 12.73 -12.42 8.21
N ARG A 271 12.88 -13.20 9.29
CA ARG A 271 12.91 -12.68 10.66
C ARG A 271 14.00 -11.63 10.85
N ASP A 272 15.22 -11.94 10.45
CA ASP A 272 16.38 -11.04 10.59
C ASP A 272 16.16 -9.74 9.80
N LYS A 273 15.61 -9.84 8.60
CA LYS A 273 15.24 -8.68 7.77
C LYS A 273 14.21 -7.80 8.47
N VAL A 274 13.11 -8.36 8.96
CA VAL A 274 12.04 -7.59 9.65
C VAL A 274 12.59 -6.92 10.90
N LEU A 275 13.36 -7.62 11.72
CA LEU A 275 13.98 -7.06 12.93
C LEU A 275 14.98 -5.94 12.60
N SER A 276 15.74 -6.06 11.52
CA SER A 276 16.63 -4.99 11.04
C SER A 276 15.86 -3.76 10.61
N ILE A 277 14.73 -3.92 9.90
CA ILE A 277 13.85 -2.82 9.52
C ILE A 277 13.31 -2.11 10.76
N VAL A 278 12.74 -2.86 11.71
CA VAL A 278 12.17 -2.29 12.95
C VAL A 278 13.24 -1.55 13.74
N LYS A 279 14.42 -2.15 13.93
CA LYS A 279 15.55 -1.48 14.58
C LYS A 279 15.88 -0.16 13.89
N SER A 280 15.93 -0.16 12.57
CA SER A 280 16.24 1.05 11.79
C SER A 280 15.18 2.14 11.90
N ILE A 281 13.88 1.77 12.04
CA ILE A 281 12.80 2.73 12.28
C ILE A 281 12.92 3.34 13.69
N GLU A 282 13.28 2.52 14.69
CA GLU A 282 13.31 2.93 16.10
C GLU A 282 14.61 3.65 16.51
N GLU A 283 15.66 3.65 15.67
CA GLU A 283 16.94 4.32 15.96
C GLU A 283 16.82 5.85 16.03
N ASP A 284 15.97 6.45 15.21
CA ASP A 284 15.76 7.90 15.15
C ASP A 284 14.28 8.16 14.88
N VAL A 285 13.52 8.47 15.91
CA VAL A 285 12.08 8.63 15.85
C VAL A 285 11.65 10.06 16.16
N VAL A 286 10.59 10.48 15.48
CA VAL A 286 9.89 11.75 15.73
C VAL A 286 8.43 11.49 16.00
N GLU A 287 7.81 12.34 16.81
CA GLU A 287 6.35 12.32 16.95
C GLU A 287 5.69 12.93 15.71
N ASP A 288 4.71 12.25 15.15
CA ASP A 288 3.89 12.73 14.02
C ASP A 288 2.41 12.61 14.39
N ARG A 289 1.80 13.73 14.71
CA ARG A 289 0.38 13.84 15.07
C ARG A 289 -0.50 14.26 13.90
N ALA A 290 0.05 14.38 12.69
CA ALA A 290 -0.69 14.89 11.53
C ALA A 290 -1.97 14.10 11.22
N MET A 291 -1.97 12.79 11.48
CA MET A 291 -3.15 11.95 11.33
C MET A 291 -4.22 12.30 12.37
N ILE A 292 -3.84 12.43 13.63
CA ILE A 292 -4.75 12.82 14.74
C ILE A 292 -5.37 14.18 14.44
N ASP A 293 -4.54 15.17 14.13
CA ASP A 293 -4.97 16.53 13.83
C ASP A 293 -5.94 16.56 12.62
N PHE A 294 -5.73 15.70 11.64
CA PHE A 294 -6.61 15.58 10.48
C PHE A 294 -7.96 14.96 10.86
N ILE A 295 -7.96 13.87 11.62
CA ILE A 295 -9.17 13.17 12.10
C ILE A 295 -10.02 14.12 12.94
N GLU A 296 -9.42 14.82 13.90
CA GLU A 296 -10.11 15.77 14.77
C GLU A 296 -10.70 16.95 13.98
N ARG A 297 -9.89 17.57 13.09
CA ARG A 297 -10.31 18.71 12.26
C ARG A 297 -11.49 18.38 11.37
N ASN A 298 -11.49 17.17 10.78
CA ASN A 298 -12.51 16.73 9.85
C ASN A 298 -13.63 15.93 10.52
N ARG A 299 -13.57 15.74 11.85
CA ARG A 299 -14.55 15.00 12.66
C ARG A 299 -14.83 13.62 12.08
N ILE A 300 -13.74 12.91 11.75
CA ILE A 300 -13.83 11.54 11.21
C ILE A 300 -14.11 10.61 12.38
N ASP A 301 -15.20 9.87 12.28
CA ASP A 301 -15.57 8.85 13.24
C ASP A 301 -14.93 7.51 12.81
N LEU A 302 -14.04 7.00 13.64
CA LEU A 302 -13.33 5.75 13.39
C LEU A 302 -13.93 4.57 14.18
N ASP A 303 -14.84 4.83 15.13
CA ASP A 303 -15.30 3.85 16.11
C ASP A 303 -16.77 3.41 15.91
N GLN A 304 -17.50 3.92 14.90
CA GLN A 304 -18.91 3.58 14.66
C GLN A 304 -19.11 2.67 13.47
#